data_d8f4187e02d5d0c4c54853702e98b6b9
#
_entry.id   d8f4187e02d5d0c4c54853702e98b6b9
#
_cell.length_a   1.000
_cell.length_b   1.000
_cell.length_c   1.000
_cell.angle_alpha   90.00
_cell.angle_beta   90.00
_cell.angle_gamma   90.00
#
_symmetry.space_group_name_H-M   'P 1'
#
loop_
_entity.id
_entity.type
_entity.pdbx_description
1 polymer ?
#
loop_
_entity_poly.entity_id
_entity_poly.type
_entity_poly.pdbx_seq_one_letter_code
_entity_poly.pdbx_strand_id
1 'polypeptide(L)'
;ACLGGEIPQSILQGDFKRALEVAAWYQKTFGDDYYLEIQDHGFPEERIVNIYILKIARKLNIKIIATNDSHFISCYDVEAHDALLCIQTNKLITEDKRLRYTGTEYLKSSEEMRKLFRDHLPEEVVEEAINNTLEVADKVQPYKLKGEPRIPNYQVPAGHTADTYVEEVSWQGLQERLKRGI
;
A
#
# COMPACT_ATOMS: atom_id res chain seq x y z
N ALA A 1 -3.74 6.60 -8.24
CA ALA A 1 -2.71 6.93 -7.25
C ALA A 1 -3.34 7.49 -5.99
N CYS A 2 -2.80 7.12 -4.84
CA CYS A 2 -3.22 7.71 -3.56
C CYS A 2 -3.16 9.24 -3.62
N LEU A 3 -4.17 9.92 -3.09
CA LEU A 3 -4.24 11.40 -3.07
C LEU A 3 -3.02 12.05 -2.41
N GLY A 4 -2.31 11.34 -1.52
CA GLY A 4 -1.06 11.79 -0.91
C GLY A 4 0.18 11.74 -1.81
N GLY A 5 0.07 11.16 -3.01
CA GLY A 5 1.18 11.07 -3.96
C GLY A 5 1.58 12.41 -4.56
N GLU A 6 2.82 12.53 -5.04
CA GLU A 6 3.37 13.79 -5.56
C GLU A 6 2.59 14.32 -6.78
N ILE A 7 2.20 13.44 -7.71
CA ILE A 7 1.42 13.83 -8.90
C ILE A 7 0.01 14.27 -8.50
N PRO A 8 -0.79 13.51 -7.73
CA PRO A 8 -2.10 13.95 -7.25
C PRO A 8 -2.04 15.26 -6.46
N GLN A 9 -1.08 15.44 -5.58
CA GLN A 9 -0.92 16.66 -4.81
C GLN A 9 -0.64 17.88 -5.71
N SER A 10 0.23 17.72 -6.70
CA SER A 10 0.49 18.79 -7.68
C SER A 10 -0.77 19.16 -8.49
N ILE A 11 -1.57 18.15 -8.87
CA ILE A 11 -2.85 18.36 -9.57
C ILE A 11 -3.82 19.13 -8.68
N LEU A 12 -4.00 18.73 -7.42
CA LEU A 12 -4.95 19.35 -6.49
C LEU A 12 -4.53 20.78 -6.11
N GLN A 13 -3.24 21.08 -6.14
CA GLN A 13 -2.70 22.44 -5.95
C GLN A 13 -2.80 23.30 -7.22
N GLY A 14 -3.27 22.75 -8.32
CA GLY A 14 -3.38 23.46 -9.61
C GLY A 14 -2.09 23.54 -10.40
N ASP A 15 -1.01 22.88 -9.95
CA ASP A 15 0.29 22.85 -10.66
C ASP A 15 0.39 21.64 -11.60
N PHE A 16 -0.35 21.75 -12.70
CA PHE A 16 -0.32 20.70 -13.72
C PHE A 16 1.06 20.56 -14.40
N LYS A 17 1.84 21.64 -14.46
CA LYS A 17 3.19 21.59 -15.02
C LYS A 17 4.08 20.70 -14.16
N ARG A 18 4.06 20.89 -12.85
CA ARG A 18 4.81 20.05 -11.90
C ARG A 18 4.37 18.59 -11.98
N ALA A 19 3.06 18.33 -12.01
CA ALA A 19 2.53 16.98 -12.15
C ALA A 19 3.06 16.27 -13.40
N LEU A 20 3.14 16.98 -14.54
CA LEU A 20 3.67 16.47 -15.79
C LEU A 20 5.18 16.19 -15.71
N GLU A 21 5.95 17.11 -15.13
CA GLU A 21 7.40 16.96 -14.94
C GLU A 21 7.73 15.72 -14.08
N VAL A 22 6.99 15.54 -13.00
CA VAL A 22 7.15 14.38 -12.09
C VAL A 22 6.81 13.07 -12.82
N ALA A 23 5.70 13.02 -13.56
CA ALA A 23 5.33 11.84 -14.32
C ALA A 23 6.39 11.50 -15.40
N ALA A 24 6.92 12.50 -16.09
CA ALA A 24 7.97 12.32 -17.07
C ALA A 24 9.28 11.81 -16.44
N TRP A 25 9.60 12.27 -15.24
CA TRP A 25 10.76 11.79 -14.50
C TRP A 25 10.62 10.31 -14.11
N TYR A 26 9.45 9.90 -13.61
CA TYR A 26 9.18 8.49 -13.30
C TYR A 26 9.23 7.62 -14.56
N GLN A 27 8.62 8.06 -15.67
CA GLN A 27 8.68 7.35 -16.94
C GLN A 27 10.12 7.16 -17.42
N LYS A 28 10.93 8.21 -17.34
CA LYS A 28 12.35 8.14 -17.71
C LYS A 28 13.13 7.16 -16.83
N THR A 29 12.77 7.04 -15.56
CA THR A 29 13.46 6.21 -14.57
C THR A 29 13.09 4.74 -14.71
N PHE A 30 11.80 4.43 -14.90
CA PHE A 30 11.28 3.06 -14.86
C PHE A 30 10.85 2.52 -16.23
N GLY A 31 10.84 3.38 -17.28
CA GLY A 31 10.48 2.95 -18.65
C GLY A 31 9.09 2.34 -18.72
N ASP A 32 9.00 1.17 -19.34
CA ASP A 32 7.74 0.43 -19.55
C ASP A 32 7.18 -0.22 -18.27
N ASP A 33 7.89 -0.15 -17.15
CA ASP A 33 7.41 -0.62 -15.87
C ASP A 33 6.71 0.48 -15.05
N TYR A 34 6.60 1.69 -15.63
CA TYR A 34 5.87 2.79 -15.01
C TYR A 34 4.45 2.92 -15.58
N TYR A 35 3.48 2.89 -14.69
CA TYR A 35 2.06 3.09 -14.98
C TYR A 35 1.52 4.26 -14.17
N LEU A 36 0.55 4.97 -14.74
CA LEU A 36 -0.27 5.91 -13.99
C LEU A 36 -1.50 5.18 -13.46
N GLU A 37 -1.86 5.44 -12.23
CA GLU A 37 -2.90 4.72 -11.50
C GLU A 37 -4.12 5.61 -11.31
N ILE A 38 -5.31 5.04 -11.47
CA ILE A 38 -6.59 5.67 -11.14
C ILE A 38 -7.30 4.87 -10.05
N GLN A 39 -7.92 5.59 -9.10
CA GLN A 39 -8.69 5.04 -7.98
C GLN A 39 -9.97 5.85 -7.80
N ASP A 40 -11.02 5.25 -7.24
CA ASP A 40 -12.24 5.95 -6.82
C ASP A 40 -12.82 5.28 -5.57
N HIS A 41 -12.68 5.95 -4.42
CA HIS A 41 -13.27 5.59 -3.13
C HIS A 41 -14.43 6.53 -2.75
N GLY A 42 -14.90 7.31 -3.72
CA GLY A 42 -16.00 8.26 -3.55
C GLY A 42 -15.57 9.68 -3.17
N PHE A 43 -14.28 9.98 -3.15
CA PHE A 43 -13.79 11.34 -2.90
C PHE A 43 -13.84 12.18 -4.18
N PRO A 44 -14.43 13.39 -4.15
CA PRO A 44 -14.44 14.29 -5.32
C PRO A 44 -13.04 14.60 -5.86
N GLU A 45 -12.04 14.65 -4.98
CA GLU A 45 -10.65 14.90 -5.32
C GLU A 45 -10.07 13.81 -6.21
N GLU A 46 -10.44 12.54 -5.99
CA GLU A 46 -9.99 11.42 -6.83
C GLU A 46 -10.50 11.55 -8.25
N ARG A 47 -11.75 11.98 -8.44
CA ARG A 47 -12.33 12.20 -9.77
C ARG A 47 -11.63 13.33 -10.52
N ILE A 48 -11.27 14.41 -9.83
CA ILE A 48 -10.47 15.49 -10.40
C ILE A 48 -9.10 14.94 -10.82
N VAL A 49 -8.43 14.22 -9.92
CA VAL A 49 -7.12 13.61 -10.17
C VAL A 49 -7.18 12.66 -11.36
N ASN A 50 -8.16 11.77 -11.44
CA ASN A 50 -8.31 10.80 -12.52
C ASN A 50 -8.41 11.47 -13.90
N ILE A 51 -9.15 12.57 -14.01
CA ILE A 51 -9.25 13.34 -15.27
C ILE A 51 -7.89 13.90 -15.69
N TYR A 52 -7.12 14.42 -14.75
CA TYR A 52 -5.79 14.96 -15.03
C TYR A 52 -4.74 13.86 -15.27
N ILE A 53 -4.82 12.75 -14.57
CA ILE A 53 -4.00 11.55 -14.82
C ILE A 53 -4.18 11.09 -16.27
N LEU A 54 -5.43 11.03 -16.77
CA LEU A 54 -5.70 10.69 -18.16
C LEU A 54 -5.03 11.68 -19.14
N LYS A 55 -5.07 12.98 -18.84
CA LYS A 55 -4.40 13.99 -19.69
C LYS A 55 -2.88 13.82 -19.71
N ILE A 56 -2.27 13.51 -18.56
CA ILE A 56 -0.83 13.23 -18.43
C ILE A 56 -0.48 11.96 -19.20
N ALA A 57 -1.24 10.89 -18.99
CA ALA A 57 -1.06 9.59 -19.64
C ALA A 57 -1.02 9.72 -21.18
N ARG A 58 -2.00 10.41 -21.74
CA ARG A 58 -2.07 10.67 -23.19
C ARG A 58 -0.91 11.52 -23.69
N LYS A 59 -0.52 12.56 -22.92
CA LYS A 59 0.55 13.47 -23.31
C LYS A 59 1.94 12.83 -23.31
N LEU A 60 2.18 11.92 -22.36
CA LEU A 60 3.46 11.23 -22.20
C LEU A 60 3.45 9.80 -22.76
N ASN A 61 2.33 9.34 -23.30
CA ASN A 61 2.16 7.96 -23.76
C ASN A 61 2.47 6.94 -22.65
N ILE A 62 1.91 7.15 -21.45
CA ILE A 62 2.05 6.25 -20.30
C ILE A 62 0.73 5.47 -20.15
N LYS A 63 0.85 4.17 -19.94
CA LYS A 63 -0.31 3.31 -19.66
C LYS A 63 -0.96 3.62 -18.33
N ILE A 64 -2.27 3.43 -18.23
CA ILE A 64 -3.04 3.63 -17.01
C ILE A 64 -3.45 2.27 -16.46
N ILE A 65 -3.45 2.11 -15.14
CA ILE A 65 -4.02 0.97 -14.43
C ILE A 65 -5.11 1.43 -13.45
N ALA A 66 -6.14 0.61 -13.27
CA ALA A 66 -7.18 0.82 -12.27
C ALA A 66 -6.93 -0.06 -11.05
N THR A 67 -6.86 0.54 -9.87
CA THR A 67 -6.66 -0.17 -8.60
C THR A 67 -7.70 0.26 -7.58
N ASN A 68 -7.82 -0.47 -6.47
CA ASN A 68 -8.82 -0.21 -5.44
C ASN A 68 -8.26 -0.11 -4.02
N ASP A 69 -6.94 -0.12 -3.84
CA ASP A 69 -6.32 -0.06 -2.51
C ASP A 69 -6.97 -1.03 -1.51
N SER A 70 -7.13 -2.31 -1.92
CA SER A 70 -7.92 -3.29 -1.18
C SER A 70 -7.28 -3.63 0.16
N HIS A 71 -8.02 -3.41 1.26
CA HIS A 71 -7.61 -3.66 2.63
C HIS A 71 -8.36 -4.84 3.28
N PHE A 72 -9.49 -5.25 2.70
CA PHE A 72 -10.31 -6.38 3.16
C PHE A 72 -10.98 -7.08 1.99
N ILE A 73 -11.54 -8.27 2.22
CA ILE A 73 -12.04 -9.14 1.15
C ILE A 73 -13.45 -8.73 0.72
N SER A 74 -14.33 -8.48 1.66
CA SER A 74 -15.74 -8.20 1.42
C SER A 74 -16.15 -6.84 2.01
N CYS A 75 -17.11 -6.16 1.37
CA CYS A 75 -17.69 -4.93 1.91
C CYS A 75 -18.29 -5.10 3.32
N TYR A 76 -18.60 -6.32 3.73
CA TYR A 76 -19.07 -6.63 5.08
C TYR A 76 -17.96 -6.64 6.14
N ASP A 77 -16.70 -6.64 5.74
CA ASP A 77 -15.55 -6.72 6.65
C ASP A 77 -15.11 -5.34 7.17
N VAL A 78 -15.75 -4.26 6.73
CA VAL A 78 -15.37 -2.89 7.08
C VAL A 78 -15.36 -2.62 8.59
N GLU A 79 -16.33 -3.16 9.34
CA GLU A 79 -16.39 -2.98 10.80
C GLU A 79 -15.26 -3.72 11.51
N ALA A 80 -14.96 -4.95 11.07
CA ALA A 80 -13.83 -5.71 11.60
C ALA A 80 -12.49 -5.03 11.31
N HIS A 81 -12.33 -4.51 10.09
CA HIS A 81 -11.14 -3.76 9.70
C HIS A 81 -11.00 -2.45 10.51
N ASP A 82 -12.10 -1.74 10.76
CA ASP A 82 -12.12 -0.54 11.59
C ASP A 82 -11.67 -0.83 13.04
N ALA A 83 -12.09 -1.96 13.60
CA ALA A 83 -11.61 -2.42 14.91
C ALA A 83 -10.10 -2.72 14.92
N LEU A 84 -9.56 -3.34 13.84
CA LEU A 84 -8.12 -3.58 13.69
C LEU A 84 -7.34 -2.26 13.61
N LEU A 85 -7.84 -1.26 12.90
CA LEU A 85 -7.23 0.07 12.85
C LEU A 85 -7.19 0.73 14.24
N CYS A 86 -8.24 0.58 15.04
CA CYS A 86 -8.27 1.08 16.41
C CYS A 86 -7.18 0.43 17.26
N ILE A 87 -7.00 -0.89 17.16
CA ILE A 87 -5.94 -1.61 17.87
C ILE A 87 -4.56 -1.11 17.43
N GLN A 88 -4.33 -1.01 16.10
CA GLN A 88 -3.05 -0.58 15.53
C GLN A 88 -2.67 0.85 15.93
N THR A 89 -3.65 1.76 15.95
CA THR A 89 -3.43 3.19 16.22
C THR A 89 -3.62 3.57 17.70
N ASN A 90 -3.92 2.60 18.55
CA ASN A 90 -4.24 2.79 19.98
C ASN A 90 -5.37 3.83 20.16
N LYS A 91 -6.45 3.66 19.41
CA LYS A 91 -7.64 4.52 19.43
C LYS A 91 -8.87 3.73 19.87
N LEU A 92 -9.84 4.43 20.44
CA LEU A 92 -11.14 3.82 20.74
C LEU A 92 -12.06 3.92 19.51
N ILE A 93 -12.91 2.93 19.34
CA ILE A 93 -13.88 2.90 18.22
C ILE A 93 -14.87 4.06 18.29
N THR A 94 -15.07 4.63 19.47
CA THR A 94 -15.94 5.78 19.73
C THR A 94 -15.27 7.13 19.51
N GLU A 95 -13.95 7.16 19.22
CA GLU A 95 -13.26 8.41 18.92
C GLU A 95 -13.60 8.90 17.51
N ASP A 96 -13.95 10.18 17.36
CA ASP A 96 -14.28 10.77 16.05
C ASP A 96 -13.04 11.07 15.21
N LYS A 97 -11.95 11.54 15.85
CA LYS A 97 -10.71 11.91 15.18
C LYS A 97 -9.74 10.71 15.10
N ARG A 98 -9.99 9.83 14.15
CA ARG A 98 -9.15 8.66 13.89
C ARG A 98 -9.19 8.28 12.41
N LEU A 99 -8.24 7.46 11.98
CA LEU A 99 -8.24 6.90 10.64
C LEU A 99 -9.46 5.98 10.46
N ARG A 100 -10.19 6.20 9.40
CA ARG A 100 -11.31 5.34 8.94
C ARG A 100 -11.23 5.19 7.44
N TYR A 101 -11.55 4.02 6.95
CA TYR A 101 -11.74 3.76 5.53
C TYR A 101 -13.21 4.01 5.14
N THR A 102 -13.45 4.18 3.83
CA THR A 102 -14.80 4.50 3.32
C THR A 102 -15.73 3.29 3.31
N GLY A 103 -15.16 2.07 3.38
CA GLY A 103 -15.86 0.81 3.20
C GLY A 103 -15.86 0.33 1.75
N THR A 104 -15.21 1.09 0.85
CA THR A 104 -15.10 0.73 -0.57
C THR A 104 -13.80 0.01 -0.92
N GLU A 105 -12.88 -0.14 0.04
CA GLU A 105 -11.54 -0.72 -0.12
C GLU A 105 -11.54 -2.26 0.02
N TYR A 106 -12.58 -2.91 -0.50
CA TYR A 106 -12.66 -4.38 -0.57
C TYR A 106 -12.21 -4.90 -1.93
N LEU A 107 -11.94 -6.21 -2.01
CA LEU A 107 -11.55 -6.88 -3.25
C LEU A 107 -12.72 -6.92 -4.22
N LYS A 108 -12.65 -6.12 -5.29
CA LYS A 108 -13.70 -5.97 -6.29
C LYS A 108 -13.47 -6.83 -7.52
N SER A 109 -14.57 -7.29 -8.10
CA SER A 109 -14.58 -7.84 -9.45
C SER A 109 -14.34 -6.76 -10.51
N SER A 110 -13.95 -7.17 -11.72
CA SER A 110 -13.80 -6.24 -12.85
C SER A 110 -15.09 -5.46 -13.15
N GLU A 111 -16.25 -6.09 -12.96
CA GLU A 111 -17.55 -5.44 -13.16
C GLU A 111 -17.81 -4.34 -12.12
N GLU A 112 -17.46 -4.57 -10.87
CA GLU A 112 -17.55 -3.55 -9.82
C GLU A 112 -16.56 -2.41 -10.06
N MET A 113 -15.34 -2.74 -10.51
CA MET A 113 -14.35 -1.71 -10.88
C MET A 113 -14.84 -0.84 -12.04
N ARG A 114 -15.46 -1.40 -13.09
CA ARG A 114 -16.06 -0.62 -14.17
C ARG A 114 -17.08 0.38 -13.67
N LYS A 115 -17.91 -0.02 -12.72
CA LYS A 115 -18.96 0.84 -12.16
C LYS A 115 -18.42 2.06 -11.41
N LEU A 116 -17.22 1.98 -10.81
CA LEU A 116 -16.62 3.08 -10.10
C LEU A 116 -16.28 4.28 -10.98
N PHE A 117 -15.83 4.03 -12.20
CA PHE A 117 -15.27 5.06 -13.07
C PHE A 117 -16.23 5.56 -14.15
N ARG A 118 -17.34 4.84 -14.42
CA ARG A 118 -18.23 5.06 -15.59
C ARG A 118 -18.86 6.44 -15.69
N ASP A 119 -18.98 7.16 -14.57
CA ASP A 119 -19.64 8.47 -14.50
C ASP A 119 -18.68 9.65 -14.70
N HIS A 120 -17.37 9.43 -14.78
CA HIS A 120 -16.39 10.49 -14.96
C HIS A 120 -15.24 10.16 -15.92
N LEU A 121 -15.12 8.91 -16.39
CA LEU A 121 -14.13 8.50 -17.38
C LEU A 121 -14.80 7.79 -18.58
N PRO A 122 -14.25 7.91 -19.80
CA PRO A 122 -14.71 7.16 -20.96
C PRO A 122 -14.59 5.65 -20.76
N GLU A 123 -15.55 4.88 -21.25
CA GLU A 123 -15.59 3.43 -21.09
C GLU A 123 -14.33 2.74 -21.63
N GLU A 124 -13.86 3.16 -22.81
CA GLU A 124 -12.64 2.61 -23.42
C GLU A 124 -11.38 2.82 -22.53
N VAL A 125 -11.31 3.92 -21.80
CA VAL A 125 -10.20 4.19 -20.86
C VAL A 125 -10.27 3.29 -19.63
N VAL A 126 -11.49 3.06 -19.13
CA VAL A 126 -11.70 2.18 -17.97
C VAL A 126 -11.36 0.74 -18.34
N GLU A 127 -11.80 0.26 -19.51
CA GLU A 127 -11.46 -1.08 -20.01
C GLU A 127 -9.95 -1.24 -20.21
N GLU A 128 -9.30 -0.25 -20.83
CA GLU A 128 -7.84 -0.25 -20.98
C GLU A 128 -7.15 -0.32 -19.61
N ALA A 129 -7.55 0.50 -18.65
CA ALA A 129 -6.93 0.55 -17.33
C ALA A 129 -7.10 -0.75 -16.53
N ILE A 130 -8.24 -1.44 -16.67
CA ILE A 130 -8.49 -2.75 -16.06
C ILE A 130 -7.64 -3.81 -16.76
N ASN A 131 -7.61 -3.84 -18.10
CA ASN A 131 -6.83 -4.82 -18.86
C ASN A 131 -5.32 -4.68 -18.64
N ASN A 132 -4.82 -3.47 -18.48
CA ASN A 132 -3.39 -3.22 -18.18
C ASN A 132 -2.95 -3.83 -16.84
N THR A 133 -3.86 -4.11 -15.91
CA THR A 133 -3.52 -4.84 -14.68
C THR A 133 -3.07 -6.28 -14.96
N LEU A 134 -3.60 -6.92 -16.00
CA LEU A 134 -3.17 -8.24 -16.44
C LEU A 134 -1.74 -8.19 -17.01
N GLU A 135 -1.42 -7.13 -17.78
CA GLU A 135 -0.05 -6.92 -18.27
C GLU A 135 0.95 -6.81 -17.10
N VAL A 136 0.59 -6.08 -16.04
CA VAL A 136 1.42 -5.99 -14.84
C VAL A 136 1.60 -7.37 -14.19
N ALA A 137 0.52 -8.15 -14.09
CA ALA A 137 0.58 -9.51 -13.53
C ALA A 137 1.47 -10.43 -14.35
N ASP A 138 1.41 -10.35 -15.68
CA ASP A 138 2.22 -11.17 -16.61
C ASP A 138 3.73 -10.85 -16.54
N LYS A 139 4.09 -9.64 -16.13
CA LYS A 139 5.49 -9.24 -15.91
C LYS A 139 6.09 -9.89 -14.66
N VAL A 140 5.27 -10.31 -13.70
CA VAL A 140 5.75 -10.87 -12.43
C VAL A 140 6.25 -12.31 -12.63
N GLN A 141 7.53 -12.52 -12.38
CA GLN A 141 8.12 -13.86 -12.39
C GLN A 141 8.01 -14.52 -11.02
N PRO A 142 7.65 -15.82 -10.93
CA PRO A 142 7.62 -16.51 -9.67
C PRO A 142 9.03 -16.59 -9.06
N TYR A 143 9.17 -16.18 -7.81
CA TYR A 143 10.41 -16.28 -7.06
C TYR A 143 10.15 -16.61 -5.59
N LYS A 144 11.15 -17.20 -4.94
CA LYS A 144 11.07 -17.58 -3.53
C LYS A 144 11.39 -16.38 -2.65
N LEU A 145 10.38 -15.85 -1.97
CA LEU A 145 10.54 -14.71 -1.03
C LEU A 145 11.26 -15.10 0.27
N LYS A 146 10.98 -16.31 0.76
CA LYS A 146 11.59 -16.79 2.02
C LYS A 146 12.91 -17.50 1.72
N GLY A 147 14.02 -16.93 2.21
CA GLY A 147 15.30 -17.63 2.30
C GLY A 147 15.37 -18.57 3.51
N GLU A 148 16.49 -19.26 3.66
CA GLU A 148 16.76 -20.02 4.88
C GLU A 148 16.88 -19.04 6.07
N PRO A 149 16.30 -19.38 7.23
CA PRO A 149 16.43 -18.55 8.42
C PRO A 149 17.90 -18.37 8.77
N ARG A 150 18.35 -17.12 8.89
CA ARG A 150 19.72 -16.80 9.30
C ARG A 150 19.65 -16.23 10.72
N ILE A 151 19.88 -17.11 11.69
CA ILE A 151 20.03 -16.71 13.08
C ILE A 151 21.50 -16.28 13.26
N PRO A 152 21.77 -15.07 13.79
CA PRO A 152 23.14 -14.66 14.09
C PRO A 152 23.82 -15.64 15.04
N ASN A 153 25.01 -16.10 14.68
CA ASN A 153 25.81 -16.91 15.59
C ASN A 153 26.37 -16.02 16.71
N TYR A 154 25.90 -16.24 17.92
CA TYR A 154 26.49 -15.63 19.09
C TYR A 154 27.73 -16.42 19.52
N GLN A 155 28.85 -15.75 19.68
CA GLN A 155 30.08 -16.38 20.18
C GLN A 155 29.97 -16.49 21.70
N VAL A 156 29.74 -17.70 22.16
CA VAL A 156 29.72 -17.98 23.61
C VAL A 156 31.15 -18.01 24.21
N PRO A 157 31.33 -17.65 25.50
CA PRO A 157 32.61 -17.77 26.17
C PRO A 157 33.13 -19.20 26.17
N ALA A 158 34.47 -19.34 26.27
CA ALA A 158 35.11 -20.65 26.34
C ALA A 158 34.57 -21.47 27.51
N GLY A 159 34.28 -22.74 27.27
CA GLY A 159 33.72 -23.64 28.27
C GLY A 159 32.18 -23.74 28.28
N HIS A 160 31.47 -22.95 27.46
CA HIS A 160 30.03 -23.00 27.33
C HIS A 160 29.57 -23.46 25.94
N THR A 161 28.39 -24.06 25.91
CA THR A 161 27.56 -24.14 24.72
C THR A 161 26.56 -22.97 24.72
N ALA A 162 25.84 -22.71 23.63
CA ALA A 162 24.82 -21.69 23.59
C ALA A 162 23.76 -21.91 24.68
N ASP A 163 23.36 -23.15 24.88
CA ASP A 163 22.32 -23.54 25.86
C ASP A 163 22.78 -23.31 27.28
N THR A 164 24.00 -23.77 27.64
CA THR A 164 24.52 -23.62 29.00
C THR A 164 24.80 -22.15 29.32
N TYR A 165 25.21 -21.35 28.35
CA TYR A 165 25.43 -19.93 28.55
C TYR A 165 24.13 -19.14 28.73
N VAL A 166 23.11 -19.44 27.94
CA VAL A 166 21.78 -18.84 28.09
C VAL A 166 21.19 -19.15 29.46
N GLU A 167 21.29 -20.41 29.90
CA GLU A 167 20.85 -20.83 31.24
C GLU A 167 21.51 -20.02 32.33
N GLU A 168 22.86 -19.96 32.33
CA GLU A 168 23.64 -19.21 33.33
C GLU A 168 23.23 -17.74 33.37
N VAL A 169 23.24 -17.05 32.22
CA VAL A 169 22.92 -15.60 32.14
C VAL A 169 21.44 -15.35 32.55
N SER A 170 20.57 -16.28 32.28
CA SER A 170 19.14 -16.19 32.69
C SER A 170 19.02 -16.27 34.21
N TRP A 171 19.73 -17.20 34.86
CA TRP A 171 19.77 -17.29 36.32
C TRP A 171 20.40 -16.09 36.97
N GLN A 172 21.49 -15.58 36.44
CA GLN A 172 22.13 -14.35 36.94
C GLN A 172 21.17 -13.16 36.83
N GLY A 173 20.54 -12.98 35.70
CA GLY A 173 19.55 -11.91 35.47
C GLY A 173 18.34 -11.99 36.39
N LEU A 174 17.84 -13.21 36.65
CA LEU A 174 16.76 -13.41 37.62
C LEU A 174 17.19 -13.01 39.06
N GLN A 175 18.37 -13.46 39.53
CA GLN A 175 18.83 -13.10 40.82
C GLN A 175 19.04 -11.58 41.02
N GLU A 176 19.53 -10.89 39.99
CA GLU A 176 19.65 -9.44 40.01
C GLU A 176 18.30 -8.74 40.10
N ARG A 177 17.30 -9.21 39.37
CA ARG A 177 15.95 -8.64 39.44
C ARG A 177 15.31 -8.85 40.81
N LEU A 178 15.41 -10.03 41.35
CA LEU A 178 14.94 -10.31 42.73
C LEU A 178 15.57 -9.40 43.79
N LYS A 179 16.89 -9.12 43.68
CA LYS A 179 17.55 -8.17 44.57
C LYS A 179 17.02 -6.74 44.44
N ARG A 180 16.54 -6.37 43.26
CA ARG A 180 15.98 -5.03 43.00
C ARG A 180 14.48 -4.95 43.36
N GLY A 181 13.87 -6.05 43.77
CA GLY A 181 12.43 -6.11 44.12
C GLY A 181 11.50 -6.08 42.88
N ILE A 182 11.97 -6.53 41.74
CA ILE A 182 11.22 -6.60 40.48
C ILE A 182 10.82 -8.05 40.22
#